data_7f13eddd6dee916cb673ea52125d7266
#
_entry.id   7f13eddd6dee916cb673ea52125d7266
#
_cell.length_a   1.000
_cell.length_b   1.000
_cell.length_c   1.000
_cell.angle_alpha   90.00
_cell.angle_beta   90.00
_cell.angle_gamma   90.00
#
_symmetry.space_group_name_H-M   'P 1'
#
loop_
_entity.id
_entity.type
_entity.pdbx_description
1 polymer ?
#
loop_
_entity_poly.entity_id
_entity_poly.type
_entity_poly.pdbx_seq_one_letter_code
_entity_poly.pdbx_strand_id
1 'polypeptide(L)'
;MNNWAITTSKSRGKHNLGLSEDAQRLANELKIPEIARDNKGIGKLIEQYALDILLVEEENSLVAHWQDGQSFNYHPGMSVPRIKHIKDGDSDMLVDVLGIASGDRVLDCTMGMASDAVTISFALGPEGSITALESSPVIYAVTGYGLKHWNWQQESKAMRQAMGRIVPICCKYETYLQELREKEKPQYDVIYFDPMFERPIMESSGIASLRKAADYAPLTQEILELAGTLCRKRVVVKHREGTLKHLHFDKIEGGKYSTLSYGILNAK
;
A
#
# COMPACT_ATOMS: atom_id res chain seq x y z
N MET A 1 1.57 -15.02 -18.47
CA MET A 1 2.51 -14.02 -17.87
C MET A 1 2.05 -12.68 -18.37
N ASN A 2 1.86 -11.71 -17.48
CA ASN A 2 1.47 -10.37 -17.90
C ASN A 2 2.62 -9.73 -18.68
N ASN A 3 2.33 -9.16 -19.85
CA ASN A 3 3.33 -8.50 -20.68
C ASN A 3 3.46 -7.03 -20.26
N TRP A 4 4.43 -6.73 -19.43
CA TRP A 4 4.68 -5.39 -18.88
C TRP A 4 5.98 -4.82 -19.39
N ALA A 5 6.05 -3.50 -19.42
CA ALA A 5 7.28 -2.75 -19.67
C ALA A 5 7.29 -1.45 -18.87
N ILE A 6 8.46 -0.84 -18.80
CA ILE A 6 8.64 0.49 -18.21
C ILE A 6 9.27 1.45 -19.22
N THR A 7 8.89 2.71 -19.17
CA THR A 7 9.46 3.78 -20.01
C THR A 7 9.47 5.10 -19.27
N THR A 8 10.12 6.11 -19.84
CA THR A 8 10.10 7.48 -19.33
C THR A 8 8.92 8.29 -19.87
N SER A 9 8.61 9.42 -19.24
CA SER A 9 7.70 10.42 -19.81
C SER A 9 8.28 11.05 -21.09
N LYS A 10 7.42 11.68 -21.92
CA LYS A 10 7.89 12.41 -23.10
C LYS A 10 8.86 13.55 -22.77
N SER A 11 8.67 14.21 -21.65
CA SER A 11 9.54 15.29 -21.20
C SER A 11 10.96 14.78 -20.95
N ARG A 12 11.11 13.69 -20.20
CA ARG A 12 12.41 13.06 -19.95
C ARG A 12 13.05 12.55 -21.24
N GLY A 13 12.27 11.90 -22.10
CA GLY A 13 12.76 11.38 -23.38
C GLY A 13 13.27 12.47 -24.34
N LYS A 14 12.65 13.66 -24.36
CA LYS A 14 13.14 14.81 -25.15
C LYS A 14 14.52 15.31 -24.71
N HIS A 15 14.86 15.13 -23.44
CA HIS A 15 16.17 15.52 -22.88
C HIS A 15 17.17 14.37 -22.86
N ASN A 16 16.88 13.25 -23.54
CA ASN A 16 17.68 12.01 -23.50
C ASN A 16 17.94 11.49 -22.07
N LEU A 17 17.02 11.76 -21.14
CA LEU A 17 17.08 11.25 -19.78
C LEU A 17 16.46 9.85 -19.79
N GLY A 18 17.26 8.83 -19.48
CA GLY A 18 16.78 7.48 -19.21
C GLY A 18 15.96 7.38 -17.92
N LEU A 19 15.61 6.17 -17.53
CA LEU A 19 15.01 5.89 -16.22
C LEU A 19 15.93 6.35 -15.09
N SER A 20 15.37 6.81 -13.99
CA SER A 20 16.14 7.04 -12.75
C SER A 20 16.68 5.71 -12.20
N GLU A 21 17.68 5.79 -11.31
CA GLU A 21 18.21 4.61 -10.64
C GLU A 21 17.13 3.82 -9.89
N ASP A 22 16.16 4.52 -9.30
CA ASP A 22 15.06 3.88 -8.59
C ASP A 22 14.09 3.16 -9.54
N ALA A 23 13.78 3.77 -10.68
CA ALA A 23 12.93 3.13 -11.70
C ALA A 23 13.65 1.95 -12.36
N GLN A 24 14.97 2.04 -12.60
CA GLN A 24 15.78 0.92 -13.10
C GLN A 24 15.84 -0.23 -12.10
N ARG A 25 16.04 0.08 -10.81
CA ARG A 25 16.02 -0.94 -9.75
C ARG A 25 14.68 -1.66 -9.68
N LEU A 26 13.59 -0.91 -9.75
CA LEU A 26 12.23 -1.45 -9.78
C LEU A 26 11.98 -2.33 -11.01
N ALA A 27 12.42 -1.90 -12.18
CA ALA A 27 12.31 -2.69 -13.40
C ALA A 27 13.05 -4.04 -13.28
N ASN A 28 14.25 -4.03 -12.69
CA ASN A 28 15.03 -5.24 -12.44
C ASN A 28 14.34 -6.16 -11.41
N GLU A 29 13.82 -5.61 -10.34
CA GLU A 29 13.09 -6.35 -9.29
C GLU A 29 11.84 -7.03 -9.87
N LEU A 30 11.06 -6.31 -10.65
CA LEU A 30 9.85 -6.81 -11.31
C LEU A 30 10.15 -7.65 -12.57
N LYS A 31 11.40 -7.70 -13.01
CA LYS A 31 11.86 -8.40 -14.23
C LYS A 31 11.10 -7.95 -15.47
N ILE A 32 10.87 -6.64 -15.59
CA ILE A 32 10.20 -6.03 -16.74
C ILE A 32 11.21 -5.25 -17.60
N PRO A 33 11.08 -5.29 -18.94
CA PRO A 33 11.99 -4.57 -19.83
C PRO A 33 11.75 -3.06 -19.81
N GLU A 34 12.84 -2.30 -19.91
CA GLU A 34 12.78 -0.90 -20.33
C GLU A 34 12.56 -0.82 -21.84
N ILE A 35 11.62 0.02 -22.28
CA ILE A 35 11.39 0.30 -23.69
C ILE A 35 11.62 1.79 -23.98
N ALA A 36 12.20 2.07 -25.15
CA ALA A 36 12.47 3.44 -25.58
C ALA A 36 11.16 4.21 -25.82
N ARG A 37 11.11 5.43 -25.30
CA ARG A 37 9.93 6.29 -25.49
C ARG A 37 9.74 6.76 -26.92
N ASP A 38 10.81 7.10 -27.64
CA ASP A 38 10.85 7.52 -29.05
C ASP A 38 9.79 8.56 -29.43
N ASN A 39 9.45 9.46 -28.53
CA ASN A 39 8.35 10.44 -28.69
C ASN A 39 6.96 9.85 -28.99
N LYS A 40 6.78 8.52 -28.89
CA LYS A 40 5.51 7.84 -29.13
C LYS A 40 4.50 8.11 -28.01
N GLY A 41 3.21 8.06 -28.33
CA GLY A 41 2.12 8.07 -27.35
C GLY A 41 2.08 6.78 -26.54
N ILE A 42 1.52 6.82 -25.33
CA ILE A 42 1.34 5.66 -24.45
C ILE A 42 0.59 4.54 -25.17
N GLY A 43 -0.58 4.85 -25.75
CA GLY A 43 -1.39 3.85 -26.47
C GLY A 43 -0.64 3.18 -27.64
N LYS A 44 0.20 3.95 -28.38
CA LYS A 44 1.01 3.39 -29.46
C LYS A 44 2.09 2.42 -28.95
N LEU A 45 2.68 2.70 -27.78
CA LEU A 45 3.65 1.78 -27.18
C LEU A 45 2.97 0.50 -26.68
N ILE A 46 1.83 0.64 -26.02
CA ILE A 46 1.03 -0.50 -25.55
C ILE A 46 0.65 -1.41 -26.73
N GLU A 47 0.16 -0.83 -27.82
CA GLU A 47 -0.21 -1.56 -29.02
C GLU A 47 1.02 -2.21 -29.70
N GLN A 48 2.10 -1.44 -29.92
CA GLN A 48 3.32 -1.90 -30.61
C GLN A 48 3.97 -3.09 -29.94
N TYR A 49 3.99 -3.11 -28.60
CA TYR A 49 4.62 -4.17 -27.80
C TYR A 49 3.62 -5.17 -27.23
N ALA A 50 2.32 -5.04 -27.58
CA ALA A 50 1.21 -5.87 -27.08
C ALA A 50 1.19 -5.95 -25.54
N LEU A 51 1.39 -4.80 -24.86
CA LEU A 51 1.52 -4.75 -23.41
C LEU A 51 0.15 -4.80 -22.74
N ASP A 52 0.07 -5.52 -21.63
CA ASP A 52 -1.05 -5.43 -20.68
C ASP A 52 -0.95 -4.14 -19.85
N ILE A 53 0.29 -3.79 -19.43
CA ILE A 53 0.58 -2.63 -18.59
C ILE A 53 1.87 -1.95 -19.05
N LEU A 54 1.83 -0.63 -19.15
CA LEU A 54 3.01 0.21 -19.34
C LEU A 54 3.19 1.12 -18.10
N LEU A 55 4.29 0.92 -17.39
CA LEU A 55 4.72 1.84 -16.33
C LEU A 55 5.45 3.02 -16.99
N VAL A 56 5.06 4.24 -16.61
CA VAL A 56 5.67 5.47 -17.14
C VAL A 56 6.24 6.27 -15.97
N GLU A 57 7.56 6.44 -15.95
CA GLU A 57 8.22 7.31 -14.99
C GLU A 57 8.07 8.77 -15.41
N GLU A 58 7.47 9.55 -14.55
CA GLU A 58 7.34 11.00 -14.64
C GLU A 58 8.33 11.69 -13.69
N GLU A 59 8.22 12.99 -13.50
CA GLU A 59 9.17 13.77 -12.67
C GLU A 59 9.18 13.31 -11.21
N ASN A 60 7.99 13.11 -10.63
CA ASN A 60 7.82 12.76 -9.21
C ASN A 60 6.87 11.59 -9.00
N SER A 61 6.56 10.83 -10.03
CA SER A 61 5.60 9.74 -9.98
C SER A 61 5.94 8.61 -10.94
N LEU A 62 5.42 7.44 -10.64
CA LEU A 62 5.33 6.31 -11.55
C LEU A 62 3.85 6.07 -11.83
N VAL A 63 3.47 6.05 -13.10
CA VAL A 63 2.08 5.88 -13.52
C VAL A 63 1.92 4.57 -14.27
N ALA A 64 1.00 3.72 -13.86
CA ALA A 64 0.61 2.53 -14.60
C ALA A 64 -0.50 2.85 -15.60
N HIS A 65 -0.37 2.40 -16.86
CA HIS A 65 -1.35 2.58 -17.92
C HIS A 65 -1.75 1.23 -18.50
N TRP A 66 -3.07 1.03 -18.69
CA TRP A 66 -3.67 -0.17 -19.30
C TRP A 66 -4.11 0.09 -20.74
N GLN A 67 -4.37 -0.99 -21.48
CA GLN A 67 -4.83 -0.93 -22.89
C GLN A 67 -6.15 -0.16 -23.06
N ASP A 68 -7.05 -0.22 -22.08
CA ASP A 68 -8.35 0.45 -22.11
C ASP A 68 -8.28 1.95 -21.79
N GLY A 69 -7.08 2.52 -21.67
CA GLY A 69 -6.83 3.92 -21.39
C GLY A 69 -6.95 4.30 -19.90
N GLN A 70 -7.28 3.37 -19.02
CA GLN A 70 -7.23 3.63 -17.58
C GLN A 70 -5.79 3.82 -17.13
N SER A 71 -5.61 4.58 -16.04
CA SER A 71 -4.31 4.78 -15.42
C SER A 71 -4.41 4.77 -13.90
N PHE A 72 -3.32 4.40 -13.25
CA PHE A 72 -3.18 4.41 -11.80
C PHE A 72 -1.89 5.13 -11.42
N ASN A 73 -2.01 6.12 -10.54
CA ASN A 73 -0.90 6.85 -9.94
C ASN A 73 -1.07 6.96 -8.44
N TYR A 74 0.04 7.13 -7.74
CA TYR A 74 0.03 7.31 -6.30
C TYR A 74 -0.53 8.68 -5.90
N HIS A 75 -1.30 8.68 -4.81
CA HIS A 75 -1.72 9.88 -4.10
C HIS A 75 -1.87 9.53 -2.60
N PRO A 76 -1.34 10.33 -1.67
CA PRO A 76 -1.39 10.03 -0.23
C PRO A 76 -2.81 10.01 0.37
N GLY A 77 -3.80 10.48 -0.37
CA GLY A 77 -5.22 10.32 -0.06
C GLY A 77 -5.62 10.87 1.31
N MET A 78 -6.32 10.03 2.06
CA MET A 78 -6.87 10.37 3.37
C MET A 78 -5.84 10.50 4.49
N SER A 79 -4.58 10.12 4.27
CA SER A 79 -3.55 10.30 5.30
C SER A 79 -3.28 11.78 5.61
N VAL A 80 -3.41 12.67 4.62
CA VAL A 80 -3.18 14.12 4.79
C VAL A 80 -4.08 14.74 5.86
N PRO A 81 -5.43 14.69 5.74
CA PRO A 81 -6.32 15.24 6.76
C PRO A 81 -6.19 14.52 8.10
N ARG A 82 -5.96 13.21 8.11
CA ARG A 82 -5.80 12.43 9.34
C ARG A 82 -4.56 12.85 10.13
N ILE A 83 -3.42 13.00 9.46
CA ILE A 83 -2.19 13.49 10.09
C ILE A 83 -2.37 14.91 10.62
N LYS A 84 -3.14 15.76 9.92
CA LYS A 84 -3.46 17.10 10.42
C LYS A 84 -4.24 17.02 11.73
N HIS A 85 -5.31 16.20 11.80
CA HIS A 85 -6.11 16.01 13.03
C HIS A 85 -5.25 15.49 14.18
N ILE A 86 -4.39 14.48 13.93
CA ILE A 86 -3.48 13.96 14.97
C ILE A 86 -2.52 15.05 15.48
N LYS A 87 -2.01 15.93 14.60
CA LYS A 87 -1.17 17.07 15.00
C LYS A 87 -1.92 18.10 15.84
N ASP A 88 -3.19 18.30 15.54
CA ASP A 88 -4.07 19.24 16.28
C ASP A 88 -4.51 18.66 17.66
N GLY A 89 -4.10 17.42 17.96
CA GLY A 89 -4.38 16.75 19.24
C GLY A 89 -5.64 15.89 19.22
N ASP A 90 -6.28 15.75 18.07
CA ASP A 90 -7.46 14.89 17.92
C ASP A 90 -7.05 13.42 17.85
N SER A 91 -7.97 12.52 18.27
CA SER A 91 -7.79 11.08 18.14
C SER A 91 -8.00 10.62 16.68
N ASP A 92 -7.33 9.55 16.30
CA ASP A 92 -7.59 8.82 15.08
C ASP A 92 -7.99 7.39 15.42
N MET A 93 -9.18 6.99 15.00
CA MET A 93 -9.76 5.71 15.40
C MET A 93 -8.89 4.50 15.05
N LEU A 94 -8.21 4.51 13.89
CA LEU A 94 -7.30 3.42 13.52
C LEU A 94 -6.12 3.37 14.49
N VAL A 95 -5.51 4.51 14.81
CA VAL A 95 -4.39 4.60 15.75
C VAL A 95 -4.80 4.12 17.15
N ASP A 96 -5.98 4.54 17.61
CA ASP A 96 -6.52 4.14 18.91
C ASP A 96 -6.75 2.62 18.98
N VAL A 97 -7.37 2.05 17.96
CA VAL A 97 -7.69 0.61 17.90
C VAL A 97 -6.42 -0.24 17.76
N LEU A 98 -5.44 0.22 17.01
CA LEU A 98 -4.14 -0.45 16.92
C LEU A 98 -3.43 -0.50 18.27
N GLY A 99 -3.68 0.47 19.16
CA GLY A 99 -3.05 0.56 20.47
C GLY A 99 -1.53 0.63 20.39
N ILE A 100 -1.03 1.31 19.34
CA ILE A 100 0.39 1.50 19.10
C ILE A 100 0.99 2.54 20.03
N ALA A 101 2.25 2.34 20.37
CA ALA A 101 3.07 3.29 21.11
C ALA A 101 4.25 3.75 20.24
N SER A 102 4.87 4.87 20.64
CA SER A 102 6.11 5.30 20.00
C SER A 102 7.16 4.18 20.06
N GLY A 103 7.81 3.92 18.93
CA GLY A 103 8.83 2.89 18.81
C GLY A 103 8.31 1.47 18.47
N ASP A 104 7.00 1.26 18.44
CA ASP A 104 6.44 -0.04 18.03
C ASP A 104 6.79 -0.38 16.57
N ARG A 105 6.77 -1.67 16.28
CA ARG A 105 6.96 -2.23 14.94
C ARG A 105 5.63 -2.77 14.42
N VAL A 106 5.16 -2.24 13.30
CA VAL A 106 3.88 -2.63 12.71
C VAL A 106 4.10 -3.34 11.38
N LEU A 107 3.35 -4.42 11.15
CA LEU A 107 3.20 -5.06 9.85
C LEU A 107 1.82 -4.68 9.28
N ASP A 108 1.81 -3.94 8.18
CA ASP A 108 0.62 -3.72 7.35
C ASP A 108 0.60 -4.80 6.26
N CYS A 109 -0.34 -5.72 6.33
CA CYS A 109 -0.46 -6.84 5.39
C CYS A 109 -1.13 -6.48 4.06
N THR A 110 -1.64 -5.25 3.92
CA THR A 110 -2.51 -4.83 2.80
C THR A 110 -2.26 -3.38 2.40
N MET A 111 -1.02 -3.08 2.00
CA MET A 111 -0.54 -1.72 1.78
C MET A 111 -1.45 -0.85 0.88
N GLY A 112 -1.90 -1.37 -0.26
CA GLY A 112 -2.67 -0.62 -1.24
C GLY A 112 -2.02 0.71 -1.61
N MET A 113 -2.74 1.83 -1.42
CA MET A 113 -2.19 3.19 -1.59
C MET A 113 -1.44 3.71 -0.35
N ALA A 114 -1.16 2.87 0.63
CA ALA A 114 -0.45 3.18 1.86
C ALA A 114 -1.06 4.32 2.71
N SER A 115 -2.33 4.66 2.53
CA SER A 115 -2.96 5.75 3.30
C SER A 115 -2.99 5.45 4.80
N ASP A 116 -3.34 4.22 5.19
CA ASP A 116 -3.30 3.78 6.58
C ASP A 116 -1.87 3.63 7.07
N ALA A 117 -0.97 3.02 6.27
CA ALA A 117 0.45 2.88 6.59
C ALA A 117 1.12 4.23 6.89
N VAL A 118 0.82 5.28 6.10
CA VAL A 118 1.37 6.64 6.34
C VAL A 118 0.86 7.23 7.65
N THR A 119 -0.43 7.05 7.97
CA THR A 119 -1.02 7.50 9.24
C THR A 119 -0.42 6.76 10.43
N ILE A 120 -0.29 5.44 10.34
CA ILE A 120 0.33 4.58 11.35
C ILE A 120 1.79 5.01 11.56
N SER A 121 2.57 5.14 10.48
CA SER A 121 3.97 5.57 10.54
C SER A 121 4.13 6.95 11.19
N PHE A 122 3.19 7.87 10.94
CA PHE A 122 3.20 9.16 11.60
C PHE A 122 2.99 9.03 13.12
N ALA A 123 2.00 8.24 13.55
CA ALA A 123 1.67 8.02 14.96
C ALA A 123 2.77 7.27 15.73
N LEU A 124 3.47 6.34 15.08
CA LEU A 124 4.61 5.61 15.64
C LEU A 124 5.80 6.51 16.00
N GLY A 125 5.91 7.68 15.37
CA GLY A 125 7.05 8.57 15.57
C GLY A 125 8.35 8.06 14.93
N PRO A 126 9.49 8.75 15.21
CA PRO A 126 10.75 8.47 14.54
C PRO A 126 11.39 7.13 14.90
N GLU A 127 11.12 6.61 16.09
CA GLU A 127 11.69 5.35 16.60
C GLU A 127 10.89 4.12 16.14
N GLY A 128 9.67 4.32 15.65
CA GLY A 128 8.82 3.23 15.16
C GLY A 128 9.13 2.85 13.73
N SER A 129 8.69 1.66 13.34
CA SER A 129 8.86 1.15 11.98
C SER A 129 7.61 0.48 11.47
N ILE A 130 7.40 0.55 10.16
CA ILE A 130 6.30 -0.13 9.49
C ILE A 130 6.81 -0.87 8.24
N THR A 131 6.52 -2.16 8.18
CA THR A 131 6.64 -2.96 6.96
C THR A 131 5.27 -3.08 6.34
N ALA A 132 5.16 -2.79 5.04
CA ALA A 132 3.88 -2.78 4.33
C ALA A 132 3.91 -3.74 3.14
N LEU A 133 3.06 -4.77 3.18
CA LEU A 133 3.00 -5.80 2.15
C LEU A 133 1.98 -5.44 1.08
N GLU A 134 2.33 -5.72 -0.17
CA GLU A 134 1.42 -5.61 -1.30
C GLU A 134 1.59 -6.81 -2.24
N SER A 135 0.50 -7.51 -2.50
CA SER A 135 0.52 -8.70 -3.35
C SER A 135 0.54 -8.36 -4.84
N SER A 136 -0.02 -7.19 -5.21
CA SER A 136 -0.03 -6.71 -6.58
C SER A 136 1.28 -6.00 -6.94
N PRO A 137 2.07 -6.53 -7.89
CA PRO A 137 3.31 -5.86 -8.31
C PRO A 137 3.09 -4.47 -8.89
N VAL A 138 1.93 -4.19 -9.51
CA VAL A 138 1.59 -2.86 -10.05
C VAL A 138 1.37 -1.86 -8.92
N ILE A 139 0.55 -2.24 -7.93
CA ILE A 139 0.26 -1.37 -6.78
C ILE A 139 1.53 -1.14 -5.98
N TYR A 140 2.30 -2.21 -5.71
CA TYR A 140 3.61 -2.13 -5.07
C TYR A 140 4.54 -1.13 -5.77
N ALA A 141 4.67 -1.25 -7.10
CA ALA A 141 5.55 -0.40 -7.88
C ALA A 141 5.14 1.07 -7.80
N VAL A 142 3.88 1.36 -8.10
CA VAL A 142 3.36 2.74 -8.15
C VAL A 142 3.33 3.39 -6.77
N THR A 143 2.84 2.66 -5.76
CA THR A 143 2.76 3.17 -4.38
C THR A 143 4.15 3.31 -3.76
N GLY A 144 5.01 2.28 -3.89
CA GLY A 144 6.36 2.32 -3.36
C GLY A 144 7.21 3.45 -3.97
N TYR A 145 7.08 3.66 -5.28
CA TYR A 145 7.71 4.80 -5.95
C TYR A 145 7.16 6.13 -5.42
N GLY A 146 5.83 6.23 -5.30
CA GLY A 146 5.17 7.43 -4.80
C GLY A 146 5.55 7.77 -3.35
N LEU A 147 5.64 6.79 -2.45
CA LEU A 147 6.11 7.00 -1.07
C LEU A 147 7.48 7.67 -1.01
N LYS A 148 8.35 7.39 -1.97
CA LYS A 148 9.72 7.94 -2.04
C LYS A 148 9.80 9.28 -2.77
N HIS A 149 9.02 9.46 -3.85
CA HIS A 149 9.18 10.56 -4.81
C HIS A 149 8.04 11.58 -4.84
N TRP A 150 7.01 11.43 -4.01
CA TRP A 150 5.88 12.36 -3.96
C TRP A 150 6.34 13.82 -3.89
N ASN A 151 5.65 14.72 -4.61
CA ASN A 151 5.98 16.13 -4.61
C ASN A 151 5.68 16.78 -3.24
N TRP A 152 6.74 17.04 -2.49
CA TRP A 152 6.70 17.51 -1.12
C TRP A 152 6.49 19.02 -0.95
N GLN A 153 6.34 19.79 -2.02
CA GLN A 153 6.19 21.24 -1.90
C GLN A 153 4.93 21.66 -1.14
N GLN A 154 3.91 20.78 -1.13
CA GLN A 154 2.63 21.03 -0.47
C GLN A 154 2.47 20.30 0.86
N GLU A 155 3.41 19.39 1.20
CA GLU A 155 3.26 18.50 2.35
C GLU A 155 4.22 18.86 3.49
N SER A 156 3.78 18.57 4.73
CA SER A 156 4.61 18.85 5.90
C SER A 156 5.85 17.93 5.97
N LYS A 157 6.97 18.48 6.54
CA LYS A 157 8.18 17.71 6.82
C LYS A 157 7.88 16.41 7.58
N ALA A 158 6.95 16.45 8.53
CA ALA A 158 6.59 15.29 9.34
C ALA A 158 5.91 14.19 8.53
N MET A 159 5.07 14.55 7.55
CA MET A 159 4.45 13.59 6.63
C MET A 159 5.50 12.93 5.74
N ARG A 160 6.44 13.72 5.20
CA ARG A 160 7.57 13.18 4.42
C ARG A 160 8.38 12.16 5.23
N GLN A 161 8.67 12.48 6.49
CA GLN A 161 9.38 11.57 7.38
C GLN A 161 8.56 10.29 7.65
N ALA A 162 7.24 10.40 7.84
CA ALA A 162 6.37 9.26 8.01
C ALA A 162 6.39 8.33 6.79
N MET A 163 6.25 8.88 5.58
CA MET A 163 6.31 8.10 4.35
C MET A 163 7.67 7.42 4.15
N GLY A 164 8.76 8.14 4.44
CA GLY A 164 10.12 7.61 4.30
C GLY A 164 10.49 6.47 5.26
N ARG A 165 9.71 6.24 6.33
CA ARG A 165 9.91 5.10 7.25
C ARG A 165 9.16 3.83 6.85
N ILE A 166 8.27 3.91 5.86
CA ILE A 166 7.52 2.75 5.38
C ILE A 166 8.46 1.92 4.50
N VAL A 167 8.54 0.62 4.78
CA VAL A 167 9.27 -0.36 3.98
C VAL A 167 8.27 -1.19 3.18
N PRO A 168 8.02 -0.88 1.90
CA PRO A 168 7.14 -1.68 1.07
C PRO A 168 7.82 -2.98 0.64
N ILE A 169 7.06 -4.08 0.61
CA ILE A 169 7.51 -5.40 0.14
C ILE A 169 6.44 -5.98 -0.80
N CYS A 170 6.86 -6.38 -2.01
CA CYS A 170 5.99 -7.08 -2.95
C CYS A 170 5.86 -8.56 -2.56
N CYS A 171 4.86 -8.88 -1.75
CA CYS A 171 4.64 -10.24 -1.28
C CYS A 171 3.18 -10.45 -0.86
N LYS A 172 2.67 -11.66 -1.01
CA LYS A 172 1.41 -12.07 -0.39
C LYS A 172 1.60 -12.22 1.12
N TYR A 173 0.67 -11.69 1.90
CA TYR A 173 0.76 -11.75 3.36
C TYR A 173 0.77 -13.19 3.88
N GLU A 174 0.09 -14.14 3.22
CA GLU A 174 0.12 -15.56 3.59
C GLU A 174 1.55 -16.13 3.54
N THR A 175 2.27 -15.83 2.47
CA THR A 175 3.66 -16.28 2.30
C THR A 175 4.55 -15.62 3.33
N TYR A 176 4.43 -14.31 3.52
CA TYR A 176 5.26 -13.58 4.48
C TYR A 176 5.04 -14.02 5.93
N LEU A 177 3.77 -14.26 6.33
CA LEU A 177 3.45 -14.76 7.67
C LEU A 177 3.98 -16.17 7.90
N GLN A 178 3.95 -17.04 6.88
CA GLN A 178 4.58 -18.38 6.97
C GLN A 178 6.09 -18.27 7.17
N GLU A 179 6.77 -17.38 6.46
CA GLU A 179 8.21 -17.13 6.66
C GLU A 179 8.51 -16.56 8.05
N LEU A 180 7.64 -15.69 8.58
CA LEU A 180 7.78 -15.16 9.95
C LEU A 180 7.64 -16.26 11.00
N ARG A 181 6.83 -17.29 10.78
CA ARG A 181 6.66 -18.42 11.71
C ARG A 181 7.95 -19.17 11.99
N GLU A 182 8.88 -19.14 11.03
CA GLU A 182 10.20 -19.77 11.19
C GLU A 182 11.15 -18.95 12.10
N LYS A 183 10.73 -17.76 12.56
CA LYS A 183 11.52 -16.94 13.49
C LYS A 183 11.25 -17.35 14.94
N GLU A 184 12.28 -17.34 15.75
CA GLU A 184 12.18 -17.74 17.17
C GLU A 184 11.29 -16.80 18.02
N LYS A 185 11.16 -15.54 17.60
CA LYS A 185 10.43 -14.51 18.36
C LYS A 185 9.58 -13.63 17.44
N PRO A 186 8.44 -13.13 17.93
CA PRO A 186 7.64 -12.17 17.20
C PRO A 186 8.47 -10.95 16.79
N GLN A 187 8.39 -10.58 15.49
CA GLN A 187 9.14 -9.48 14.91
C GLN A 187 8.37 -8.15 14.98
N TYR A 188 7.05 -8.20 15.16
CA TYR A 188 6.14 -7.05 15.15
C TYR A 188 5.38 -6.95 16.47
N ASP A 189 5.00 -5.73 16.84
CA ASP A 189 4.13 -5.46 17.97
C ASP A 189 2.67 -5.59 17.57
N VAL A 190 2.31 -5.07 16.40
CA VAL A 190 0.96 -5.11 15.85
C VAL A 190 0.99 -5.58 14.40
N ILE A 191 0.01 -6.40 14.01
CA ILE A 191 -0.24 -6.80 12.62
C ILE A 191 -1.60 -6.23 12.21
N TYR A 192 -1.65 -5.58 11.04
CA TYR A 192 -2.82 -4.87 10.52
C TYR A 192 -3.25 -5.43 9.16
N PHE A 193 -4.57 -5.52 8.95
CA PHE A 193 -5.18 -5.89 7.68
C PHE A 193 -6.30 -4.90 7.31
N ASP A 194 -6.32 -4.46 6.06
CA ASP A 194 -7.45 -3.78 5.39
C ASP A 194 -7.77 -4.50 4.07
N PRO A 195 -8.35 -5.72 4.14
CA PRO A 195 -8.60 -6.49 2.93
C PRO A 195 -9.60 -5.78 2.02
N MET A 196 -9.38 -5.87 0.70
CA MET A 196 -10.30 -5.30 -0.28
C MET A 196 -11.66 -5.97 -0.20
N PHE A 197 -12.72 -5.14 -0.10
CA PHE A 197 -14.10 -5.65 -0.08
C PHE A 197 -14.64 -5.82 -1.50
N GLU A 198 -15.38 -6.90 -1.74
CA GLU A 198 -16.01 -7.22 -3.03
C GLU A 198 -17.01 -6.14 -3.51
N ARG A 199 -17.61 -5.38 -2.58
CA ARG A 199 -18.63 -4.37 -2.91
C ARG A 199 -18.17 -2.95 -2.57
N PRO A 200 -17.96 -2.08 -3.56
CA PRO A 200 -17.62 -0.68 -3.35
C PRO A 200 -18.83 0.17 -2.95
N ILE A 201 -18.61 1.22 -2.17
CA ILE A 201 -19.67 2.20 -1.84
C ILE A 201 -19.74 3.35 -2.85
N MET A 202 -18.65 3.73 -3.49
CA MET A 202 -18.61 4.78 -4.53
C MET A 202 -17.41 4.59 -5.45
N GLU A 203 -17.62 4.86 -6.73
CA GLU A 203 -16.58 4.86 -7.76
C GLU A 203 -15.88 6.22 -7.78
N SER A 204 -14.77 6.37 -7.04
CA SER A 204 -13.79 7.35 -7.44
C SER A 204 -12.89 6.75 -8.55
N SER A 205 -12.55 7.52 -9.57
CA SER A 205 -11.76 7.05 -10.72
C SER A 205 -10.43 6.40 -10.31
N GLY A 206 -9.80 6.87 -9.22
CA GLY A 206 -8.57 6.28 -8.68
C GLY A 206 -8.75 4.90 -8.05
N ILE A 207 -9.90 4.64 -7.42
CA ILE A 207 -10.21 3.34 -6.80
C ILE A 207 -10.56 2.28 -7.87
N ALA A 208 -11.17 2.67 -8.98
CA ALA A 208 -11.49 1.74 -10.07
C ALA A 208 -10.24 1.10 -10.67
N SER A 209 -9.21 1.91 -10.94
CA SER A 209 -7.92 1.43 -11.47
C SER A 209 -7.15 0.57 -10.46
N LEU A 210 -7.16 0.95 -9.17
CA LEU A 210 -6.57 0.16 -8.08
C LEU A 210 -7.18 -1.24 -8.02
N ARG A 211 -8.51 -1.35 -8.14
CA ARG A 211 -9.23 -2.63 -8.11
C ARG A 211 -8.87 -3.57 -9.22
N LYS A 212 -8.57 -3.04 -10.40
CA LYS A 212 -8.16 -3.85 -11.54
C LYS A 212 -6.86 -4.60 -11.27
N ALA A 213 -6.01 -4.03 -10.41
CA ALA A 213 -4.72 -4.59 -10.04
C ALA A 213 -4.75 -5.36 -8.70
N ALA A 214 -5.78 -5.21 -7.87
CA ALA A 214 -5.83 -5.75 -6.51
C ALA A 214 -6.04 -7.27 -6.47
N ASP A 215 -5.50 -7.90 -5.43
CA ASP A 215 -5.81 -9.29 -5.05
C ASP A 215 -7.05 -9.30 -4.14
N TYR A 216 -8.00 -10.18 -4.43
CA TYR A 216 -9.27 -10.34 -3.70
C TYR A 216 -9.31 -11.62 -2.87
N ALA A 217 -8.17 -12.24 -2.59
CA ALA A 217 -8.14 -13.41 -1.72
C ALA A 217 -8.75 -13.06 -0.34
N PRO A 218 -9.74 -13.82 0.15
CA PRO A 218 -10.38 -13.54 1.42
C PRO A 218 -9.41 -13.82 2.57
N LEU A 219 -9.42 -12.94 3.58
CA LEU A 219 -8.74 -13.20 4.85
C LEU A 219 -9.44 -14.39 5.55
N THR A 220 -8.69 -15.42 5.89
CA THR A 220 -9.22 -16.61 6.57
C THR A 220 -8.96 -16.60 8.07
N GLN A 221 -9.71 -17.41 8.83
CA GLN A 221 -9.53 -17.54 10.27
C GLN A 221 -8.13 -18.10 10.61
N GLU A 222 -7.63 -19.02 9.80
CA GLU A 222 -6.30 -19.63 10.00
C GLU A 222 -5.19 -18.58 9.86
N ILE A 223 -5.30 -17.67 8.90
CA ILE A 223 -4.34 -16.57 8.71
C ILE A 223 -4.43 -15.57 9.87
N LEU A 224 -5.65 -15.24 10.30
CA LEU A 224 -5.86 -14.35 11.44
C LEU A 224 -5.23 -14.92 12.72
N GLU A 225 -5.44 -16.22 13.00
CA GLU A 225 -4.86 -16.90 14.14
C GLU A 225 -3.33 -17.02 14.06
N LEU A 226 -2.81 -17.33 12.87
CA LEU A 226 -1.37 -17.33 12.64
C LEU A 226 -0.77 -15.95 12.96
N ALA A 227 -1.36 -14.88 12.44
CA ALA A 227 -0.91 -13.52 12.73
C ALA A 227 -0.91 -13.21 14.23
N GLY A 228 -1.93 -13.69 14.98
CA GLY A 228 -2.01 -13.56 16.44
C GLY A 228 -0.85 -14.21 17.20
N THR A 229 -0.24 -15.27 16.66
CA THR A 229 0.96 -15.90 17.24
C THR A 229 2.27 -15.19 16.88
N LEU A 230 2.24 -14.29 15.88
CA LEU A 230 3.43 -13.64 15.30
C LEU A 230 3.60 -12.18 15.75
N CYS A 231 2.68 -11.65 16.53
CA CYS A 231 2.76 -10.30 17.08
C CYS A 231 2.84 -10.33 18.62
N ARG A 232 3.25 -9.20 19.22
CA ARG A 232 3.40 -9.07 20.67
C ARG A 232 2.17 -8.51 21.37
N LYS A 233 1.33 -7.76 20.65
CA LYS A 233 0.19 -7.05 21.22
C LYS A 233 -1.12 -7.53 20.65
N ARG A 234 -1.36 -7.29 19.38
CA ARG A 234 -2.65 -7.61 18.72
C ARG A 234 -2.57 -7.64 17.21
N VAL A 235 -3.56 -8.30 16.63
CA VAL A 235 -3.94 -8.19 15.22
C VAL A 235 -5.17 -7.30 15.12
N VAL A 236 -5.20 -6.40 14.15
CA VAL A 236 -6.35 -5.54 13.86
C VAL A 236 -6.76 -5.71 12.41
N VAL A 237 -8.04 -5.96 12.20
CA VAL A 237 -8.65 -6.08 10.86
C VAL A 237 -9.68 -5.00 10.66
N LYS A 238 -9.44 -4.09 9.73
CA LYS A 238 -10.43 -3.10 9.29
C LYS A 238 -11.47 -3.79 8.42
N HIS A 239 -12.73 -3.54 8.68
CA HIS A 239 -13.81 -4.15 7.91
C HIS A 239 -15.07 -3.28 7.92
N ARG A 240 -16.01 -3.60 7.03
CA ARG A 240 -17.37 -3.06 7.06
C ARG A 240 -18.27 -3.99 7.85
N GLU A 241 -19.24 -3.40 8.52
CA GLU A 241 -20.22 -4.17 9.25
C GLU A 241 -20.82 -5.27 8.37
N GLY A 242 -20.76 -6.51 8.85
CA GLY A 242 -21.31 -7.69 8.22
C GLY A 242 -20.44 -8.35 7.14
N THR A 243 -19.28 -7.81 6.76
CA THR A 243 -18.42 -8.40 5.70
C THR A 243 -17.53 -9.54 6.19
N LEU A 244 -17.12 -9.54 7.47
CA LEU A 244 -16.20 -10.54 8.03
C LEU A 244 -16.85 -11.40 9.13
N LYS A 245 -18.15 -11.77 8.95
CA LYS A 245 -18.89 -12.59 9.93
C LYS A 245 -18.33 -14.00 10.13
N HIS A 246 -17.49 -14.46 9.20
CA HIS A 246 -16.80 -15.74 9.28
C HIS A 246 -15.53 -15.71 10.12
N LEU A 247 -15.08 -14.52 10.55
CA LEU A 247 -13.91 -14.36 11.42
C LEU A 247 -14.34 -14.12 12.87
N HIS A 248 -13.57 -14.69 13.79
CA HIS A 248 -13.77 -14.52 15.22
C HIS A 248 -12.74 -13.55 15.78
N PHE A 249 -13.22 -12.54 16.48
CA PHE A 249 -12.41 -11.50 17.13
C PHE A 249 -12.70 -11.49 18.65
N ASP A 250 -11.71 -11.11 19.44
CA ASP A 250 -11.91 -10.90 20.89
C ASP A 250 -12.76 -9.66 21.15
N LYS A 251 -12.64 -8.65 20.28
CA LYS A 251 -13.37 -7.39 20.37
C LYS A 251 -13.63 -6.82 18.97
N ILE A 252 -14.75 -6.11 18.83
CA ILE A 252 -15.05 -5.28 17.65
C ILE A 252 -15.27 -3.85 18.11
N GLU A 253 -14.59 -2.90 17.49
CA GLU A 253 -14.74 -1.46 17.74
C GLU A 253 -15.21 -0.72 16.49
N GLY A 254 -15.99 0.36 16.67
CA GLY A 254 -16.58 1.15 15.57
C GLY A 254 -18.01 0.72 15.22
N GLY A 255 -18.48 1.15 14.08
CA GLY A 255 -19.79 0.77 13.51
C GLY A 255 -21.00 1.59 13.96
N LYS A 256 -21.01 2.21 15.16
CA LYS A 256 -22.22 2.89 15.68
C LYS A 256 -22.60 4.15 14.88
N TYR A 257 -21.60 4.87 14.34
CA TYR A 257 -21.79 6.09 13.54
C TYR A 257 -20.97 6.07 12.24
N SER A 258 -20.35 4.93 11.94
CA SER A 258 -19.49 4.71 10.79
C SER A 258 -19.80 3.34 10.17
N THR A 259 -19.71 3.25 8.86
CA THR A 259 -19.79 1.95 8.16
C THR A 259 -18.53 1.11 8.34
N LEU A 260 -17.48 1.68 8.95
CA LEU A 260 -16.21 1.00 9.23
C LEU A 260 -16.17 0.50 10.67
N SER A 261 -15.68 -0.71 10.84
CA SER A 261 -15.43 -1.37 12.11
C SER A 261 -14.04 -2.01 12.10
N TYR A 262 -13.54 -2.30 13.28
CA TYR A 262 -12.24 -2.94 13.47
C TYR A 262 -12.40 -4.16 14.35
N GLY A 263 -12.07 -5.33 13.81
CA GLY A 263 -11.93 -6.56 14.57
C GLY A 263 -10.55 -6.64 15.21
N ILE A 264 -10.51 -6.99 16.49
CA ILE A 264 -9.28 -7.06 17.30
C ILE A 264 -9.13 -8.50 17.79
N LEU A 265 -7.96 -9.10 17.54
CA LEU A 265 -7.50 -10.34 18.12
C LEU A 265 -6.22 -10.05 18.93
N ASN A 266 -6.23 -10.33 20.23
CA ASN A 266 -5.05 -10.15 21.07
C ASN A 266 -3.98 -11.21 20.75
N ALA A 267 -2.72 -10.87 20.96
CA ALA A 267 -1.60 -11.81 20.82
C ALA A 267 -1.81 -13.04 21.72
N LYS A 268 -1.42 -14.20 21.21
CA LYS A 268 -1.50 -15.49 21.92
C LYS A 268 -0.20 -15.82 22.63
#